data_337471ca8b477c6d78eb9eb53c66951e
#
_entry.id   337471ca8b477c6d78eb9eb53c66951e
#
_cell.length_a   1.000
_cell.length_b   1.000
_cell.length_c   1.000
_cell.angle_alpha   90.00
_cell.angle_beta   90.00
_cell.angle_gamma   90.00
#
_symmetry.space_group_name_H-M   'P 1'
#
loop_
_entity.id
_entity.type
_entity.pdbx_description
1 polymer ?
#
loop_
_entity_poly.entity_id
_entity_poly.type
_entity_poly.pdbx_seq_one_letter_code
_entity_poly.pdbx_strand_id
1 'polypeptide(L)'
;NIEKYEILVIDDNSTDNSMGIVNTFDFEDIKTYSIDSYTPGKSLNYGVTKCSNDYVLILSAHSQIMNCEFGKIKGLLDEYCVVGGKQIPVWNGKKISRRYVWSNFIENDVINQFSENENRYFLHNAFAFYTKQTLTEYPFDENLSGKEDRYWINDRIKQGMDSYYDSVTICHHHYTDNGATWKGIG
;
A
#
# COMPACT_ATOMS: atom_id res chain seq x y z
N ASN A 1 -1.86 -17.98 -11.05
CA ASN A 1 -2.32 -17.18 -12.20
C ASN A 1 -3.34 -16.16 -11.70
N ILE A 2 -3.13 -14.87 -12.00
CA ILE A 2 -4.18 -13.85 -11.84
C ILE A 2 -5.06 -13.99 -13.09
N GLU A 3 -6.32 -14.39 -12.90
CA GLU A 3 -7.23 -14.64 -14.03
C GLU A 3 -7.69 -13.32 -14.68
N LYS A 4 -7.88 -12.27 -13.89
CA LYS A 4 -8.26 -10.95 -14.36
C LYS A 4 -7.85 -9.89 -13.32
N TYR A 5 -7.25 -8.78 -13.76
CA TYR A 5 -6.91 -7.64 -12.91
C TYR A 5 -7.11 -6.33 -13.70
N GLU A 6 -7.29 -5.26 -12.98
CA GLU A 6 -7.30 -3.90 -13.48
C GLU A 6 -6.25 -3.08 -12.74
N ILE A 7 -5.73 -2.05 -13.36
CA ILE A 7 -4.80 -1.09 -12.75
C ILE A 7 -5.47 0.27 -12.72
N LEU A 8 -5.66 0.82 -11.53
CA LEU A 8 -6.21 2.17 -11.35
C LEU A 8 -5.08 3.10 -10.94
N VAL A 9 -4.78 4.07 -11.76
CA VAL A 9 -3.81 5.14 -11.48
C VAL A 9 -4.57 6.35 -11.01
N ILE A 10 -4.34 6.76 -9.77
CA ILE A 10 -4.95 7.97 -9.18
C ILE A 10 -3.88 9.06 -9.17
N ASP A 11 -4.04 10.04 -10.03
CA ASP A 11 -3.10 11.12 -10.25
C ASP A 11 -3.53 12.42 -9.57
N ASP A 12 -2.63 13.05 -8.82
CA ASP A 12 -2.82 14.36 -8.21
C ASP A 12 -2.24 15.46 -9.10
N ASN A 13 -2.70 15.52 -10.34
CA ASN A 13 -2.28 16.52 -11.33
C ASN A 13 -0.76 16.60 -11.50
N SER A 14 -0.10 15.46 -11.72
CA SER A 14 1.34 15.37 -11.93
C SER A 14 1.81 16.33 -13.03
N THR A 15 2.86 17.11 -12.74
CA THR A 15 3.43 18.10 -13.66
C THR A 15 4.67 17.57 -14.40
N ASP A 16 5.11 16.37 -14.07
CA ASP A 16 6.21 15.66 -14.74
C ASP A 16 5.68 14.73 -15.85
N ASN A 17 6.53 13.85 -16.37
CA ASN A 17 6.16 12.92 -17.43
C ASN A 17 5.46 11.63 -16.90
N SER A 18 5.00 11.58 -15.66
CA SER A 18 4.39 10.38 -15.06
C SER A 18 3.21 9.86 -15.88
N MET A 19 2.25 10.73 -16.22
CA MET A 19 1.10 10.36 -17.04
C MET A 19 1.48 10.02 -18.49
N GLY A 20 2.51 10.67 -19.04
CA GLY A 20 3.08 10.29 -20.32
C GLY A 20 3.61 8.85 -20.33
N ILE A 21 4.29 8.44 -19.26
CA ILE A 21 4.77 7.06 -19.08
C ILE A 21 3.60 6.08 -18.96
N VAL A 22 2.60 6.37 -18.13
CA VAL A 22 1.41 5.50 -17.97
C VAL A 22 0.74 5.25 -19.32
N ASN A 23 0.60 6.28 -20.14
CA ASN A 23 -0.03 6.19 -21.47
C ASN A 23 0.81 5.41 -22.51
N THR A 24 2.07 5.05 -22.22
CA THR A 24 2.85 4.18 -23.11
C THR A 24 2.54 2.69 -22.96
N PHE A 25 1.85 2.31 -21.89
CA PHE A 25 1.47 0.91 -21.68
C PHE A 25 0.19 0.60 -22.45
N ASP A 26 0.28 -0.31 -23.40
CA ASP A 26 -0.86 -0.86 -24.15
C ASP A 26 -1.50 -2.00 -23.33
N PHE A 27 -2.24 -1.64 -22.30
CA PHE A 27 -2.94 -2.57 -21.44
C PHE A 27 -4.38 -2.06 -21.23
N GLU A 28 -5.36 -2.81 -21.76
CA GLU A 28 -6.76 -2.39 -21.81
C GLU A 28 -7.37 -2.11 -20.42
N ASP A 29 -6.85 -2.75 -19.39
CA ASP A 29 -7.36 -2.63 -18.02
C ASP A 29 -6.64 -1.56 -17.17
N ILE A 30 -5.81 -0.68 -17.78
CA ILE A 30 -5.28 0.53 -17.11
C ILE A 30 -6.31 1.65 -17.24
N LYS A 31 -6.74 2.18 -16.10
CA LYS A 31 -7.63 3.34 -16.01
C LYS A 31 -6.97 4.43 -15.18
N THR A 32 -7.01 5.66 -15.66
CA THR A 32 -6.43 6.81 -14.99
C THR A 32 -7.52 7.75 -14.51
N TYR A 33 -7.36 8.27 -13.30
CA TYR A 33 -8.27 9.21 -12.67
C TYR A 33 -7.48 10.33 -12.02
N SER A 34 -7.93 11.56 -12.20
CA SER A 34 -7.35 12.72 -11.50
C SER A 34 -8.17 13.08 -10.27
N ILE A 35 -7.49 13.58 -9.25
CA ILE A 35 -8.14 14.14 -8.05
C ILE A 35 -7.71 15.59 -7.85
N ASP A 36 -8.62 16.37 -7.32
CA ASP A 36 -8.34 17.73 -6.84
C ASP A 36 -8.05 17.67 -5.34
N SER A 37 -7.01 18.33 -4.87
CA SER A 37 -6.64 18.37 -3.45
C SER A 37 -6.33 16.99 -2.82
N TYR A 38 -5.09 16.58 -2.95
CA TYR A 38 -4.56 15.31 -2.45
C TYR A 38 -4.51 15.22 -0.93
N THR A 39 -5.03 14.12 -0.40
CA THR A 39 -4.55 13.45 0.81
C THR A 39 -4.43 11.96 0.52
N PRO A 40 -3.57 11.19 1.23
CA PRO A 40 -3.47 9.76 1.00
C PRO A 40 -4.83 9.05 1.13
N GLY A 41 -5.57 9.33 2.22
CA GLY A 41 -6.89 8.73 2.45
C GLY A 41 -7.88 9.04 1.33
N LYS A 42 -7.96 10.31 0.87
CA LYS A 42 -8.86 10.71 -0.21
C LYS A 42 -8.53 9.99 -1.52
N SER A 43 -7.25 9.92 -1.88
CA SER A 43 -6.79 9.23 -3.08
C SER A 43 -7.16 7.76 -3.06
N LEU A 44 -6.89 7.08 -1.94
CA LEU A 44 -7.18 5.66 -1.76
C LEU A 44 -8.68 5.37 -1.79
N ASN A 45 -9.48 6.11 -1.01
CA ASN A 45 -10.92 5.94 -0.98
C ASN A 45 -11.55 6.18 -2.36
N TYR A 46 -11.11 7.22 -3.07
CA TYR A 46 -11.57 7.47 -4.43
C TYR A 46 -11.23 6.29 -5.36
N GLY A 47 -10.00 5.76 -5.30
CA GLY A 47 -9.60 4.59 -6.05
C GLY A 47 -10.51 3.38 -5.78
N VAL A 48 -10.83 3.12 -4.50
CA VAL A 48 -11.74 2.03 -4.11
C VAL A 48 -13.14 2.18 -4.76
N THR A 49 -13.66 3.39 -4.88
CA THR A 49 -14.96 3.61 -5.57
C THR A 49 -14.91 3.25 -7.05
N LYS A 50 -13.73 3.25 -7.68
CA LYS A 50 -13.51 2.93 -9.10
C LYS A 50 -13.17 1.45 -9.34
N CYS A 51 -12.82 0.70 -8.29
CA CYS A 51 -12.52 -0.73 -8.40
C CYS A 51 -13.73 -1.52 -8.88
N SER A 52 -13.53 -2.44 -9.82
CA SER A 52 -14.53 -3.41 -10.26
C SER A 52 -14.34 -4.79 -9.64
N ASN A 53 -13.16 -5.08 -9.07
CA ASN A 53 -12.80 -6.35 -8.47
C ASN A 53 -12.97 -6.35 -6.94
N ASP A 54 -13.12 -7.56 -6.35
CA ASP A 54 -13.35 -7.73 -4.91
C ASP A 54 -12.08 -7.59 -4.06
N TYR A 55 -10.92 -7.83 -4.66
CA TYR A 55 -9.62 -7.73 -3.99
C TYR A 55 -8.86 -6.51 -4.49
N VAL A 56 -8.26 -5.77 -3.58
CA VAL A 56 -7.56 -4.52 -3.83
C VAL A 56 -6.12 -4.63 -3.34
N LEU A 57 -5.17 -4.39 -4.22
CA LEU A 57 -3.79 -4.11 -3.85
C LEU A 57 -3.56 -2.60 -3.88
N ILE A 58 -3.21 -2.03 -2.75
CA ILE A 58 -2.65 -0.69 -2.68
C ILE A 58 -1.14 -0.81 -2.91
N LEU A 59 -0.65 -0.16 -3.96
CA LEU A 59 0.76 -0.17 -4.36
C LEU A 59 1.23 1.26 -4.64
N SER A 60 2.24 1.72 -3.94
CA SER A 60 2.86 3.02 -4.25
C SER A 60 3.50 2.99 -5.63
N ALA A 61 3.41 4.10 -6.37
CA ALA A 61 3.95 4.23 -7.74
C ALA A 61 5.48 3.96 -7.83
N HIS A 62 6.20 4.06 -6.71
CA HIS A 62 7.63 3.76 -6.62
C HIS A 62 7.92 2.41 -5.94
N SER A 63 6.94 1.52 -5.88
CA SER A 63 7.10 0.14 -5.39
C SER A 63 7.05 -0.85 -6.54
N GLN A 64 7.91 -1.88 -6.48
CA GLN A 64 8.01 -2.94 -7.47
C GLN A 64 7.78 -4.29 -6.79
N ILE A 65 6.77 -5.03 -7.25
CA ILE A 65 6.47 -6.38 -6.74
C ILE A 65 7.62 -7.31 -7.11
N MET A 66 8.21 -7.99 -6.12
CA MET A 66 9.29 -8.94 -6.30
C MET A 66 8.82 -10.37 -6.10
N ASN A 67 7.96 -10.59 -5.12
CA ASN A 67 7.34 -11.89 -4.86
C ASN A 67 5.95 -11.70 -4.30
N CYS A 68 4.97 -12.39 -4.88
CA CYS A 68 3.58 -12.34 -4.40
C CYS A 68 2.84 -13.60 -4.84
N GLU A 69 2.24 -14.27 -3.89
CA GLU A 69 1.39 -15.44 -4.12
C GLU A 69 -0.08 -15.05 -3.90
N PHE A 70 -0.74 -14.54 -4.93
CA PHE A 70 -2.09 -13.97 -4.83
C PHE A 70 -3.13 -14.96 -4.29
N GLY A 71 -2.99 -16.26 -4.58
CA GLY A 71 -3.87 -17.29 -4.02
C GLY A 71 -3.78 -17.39 -2.50
N LYS A 72 -2.56 -17.34 -1.95
CA LYS A 72 -2.32 -17.27 -0.49
C LYS A 72 -2.93 -16.00 0.10
N ILE A 73 -2.70 -14.84 -0.54
CA ILE A 73 -3.23 -13.56 -0.07
C ILE A 73 -4.76 -13.57 0.01
N LYS A 74 -5.43 -14.11 -1.01
CA LYS A 74 -6.90 -14.25 -1.00
C LYS A 74 -7.37 -15.08 0.21
N GLY A 75 -6.76 -16.23 0.46
CA GLY A 75 -7.11 -17.06 1.62
C GLY A 75 -6.87 -16.34 2.97
N LEU A 76 -5.80 -15.54 3.08
CA LEU A 76 -5.57 -14.74 4.28
C LEU A 76 -6.61 -13.63 4.46
N LEU A 77 -7.10 -13.02 3.37
CA LEU A 77 -8.14 -11.98 3.42
C LEU A 77 -9.53 -12.51 3.79
N ASP A 78 -9.75 -13.84 3.84
CA ASP A 78 -10.95 -14.44 4.40
C ASP A 78 -10.97 -14.36 5.94
N GLU A 79 -9.79 -14.22 6.59
CA GLU A 79 -9.62 -14.20 8.04
C GLU A 79 -9.17 -12.82 8.57
N TYR A 80 -8.37 -12.09 7.78
CA TYR A 80 -7.74 -10.84 8.20
C TYR A 80 -8.28 -9.64 7.41
N CYS A 81 -8.45 -8.51 8.07
CA CYS A 81 -8.96 -7.28 7.43
C CYS A 81 -7.96 -6.65 6.44
N VAL A 82 -6.68 -7.00 6.57
CA VAL A 82 -5.60 -6.55 5.70
C VAL A 82 -4.43 -7.52 5.74
N VAL A 83 -3.74 -7.69 4.61
CA VAL A 83 -2.45 -8.38 4.52
C VAL A 83 -1.39 -7.38 4.07
N GLY A 84 -0.45 -7.07 4.94
CA GLY A 84 0.71 -6.23 4.64
C GLY A 84 1.88 -7.06 4.13
N GLY A 85 2.50 -6.64 3.02
CA GLY A 85 3.71 -7.29 2.49
C GLY A 85 4.99 -6.62 3.00
N LYS A 86 6.09 -7.39 2.93
CA LYS A 86 7.44 -6.93 3.26
C LYS A 86 7.95 -5.94 2.22
N GLN A 87 8.50 -4.83 2.69
CA GLN A 87 9.08 -3.81 1.83
C GLN A 87 10.60 -3.75 2.03
N ILE A 88 11.34 -3.82 0.94
CA ILE A 88 12.79 -3.68 0.93
C ILE A 88 13.14 -2.30 0.37
N PRO A 89 13.65 -1.38 1.19
CA PRO A 89 14.01 -0.05 0.75
C PRO A 89 15.23 -0.08 -0.17
N VAL A 90 15.14 0.56 -1.34
CA VAL A 90 16.19 0.54 -2.37
C VAL A 90 16.53 1.96 -2.82
N TRP A 91 17.82 2.32 -2.81
CA TRP A 91 18.35 3.54 -3.37
C TRP A 91 19.56 3.24 -4.26
N ASN A 92 19.51 3.69 -5.51
CA ASN A 92 20.56 3.41 -6.50
C ASN A 92 20.92 1.90 -6.59
N GLY A 93 19.91 1.05 -6.61
CA GLY A 93 20.05 -0.40 -6.69
C GLY A 93 20.58 -1.08 -5.41
N LYS A 94 20.78 -0.33 -4.32
CA LYS A 94 21.28 -0.87 -3.04
C LYS A 94 20.21 -0.79 -1.96
N LYS A 95 20.09 -1.85 -1.14
CA LYS A 95 19.25 -1.83 0.05
C LYS A 95 19.79 -0.79 1.05
N ILE A 96 18.89 0.00 1.62
CA ILE A 96 19.19 0.98 2.67
C ILE A 96 18.27 0.78 3.87
N SER A 97 18.70 1.21 5.06
CA SER A 97 17.95 0.96 6.30
C SER A 97 18.07 2.08 7.34
N ARG A 98 18.28 3.33 6.89
CA ARG A 98 18.56 4.46 7.80
C ARG A 98 17.38 4.93 8.64
N ARG A 99 16.13 4.60 8.27
CA ARG A 99 14.96 5.02 9.03
C ARG A 99 14.37 3.86 9.82
N TYR A 100 13.86 4.17 11.01
CA TYR A 100 13.21 3.19 11.90
C TYR A 100 12.04 2.45 11.23
N VAL A 101 11.34 3.09 10.28
CA VAL A 101 10.21 2.45 9.59
C VAL A 101 10.59 1.12 8.96
N TRP A 102 11.83 0.99 8.48
CA TRP A 102 12.33 -0.23 7.84
C TRP A 102 12.58 -1.38 8.80
N SER A 103 12.74 -1.11 10.12
CA SER A 103 12.88 -2.17 11.13
C SER A 103 11.59 -2.95 11.38
N ASN A 104 10.45 -2.43 10.94
CA ASN A 104 9.17 -3.14 11.05
C ASN A 104 9.02 -4.27 9.99
N PHE A 105 9.84 -4.27 8.92
CA PHE A 105 9.78 -5.31 7.89
C PHE A 105 10.72 -6.46 8.24
N ILE A 106 10.24 -7.35 9.10
CA ILE A 106 10.98 -8.49 9.67
C ILE A 106 10.90 -9.73 8.77
N GLU A 107 11.59 -10.80 9.16
CA GLU A 107 11.70 -12.05 8.37
C GLU A 107 10.60 -13.07 8.69
N ASN A 108 9.78 -12.83 9.70
CA ASN A 108 8.72 -13.74 10.12
C ASN A 108 7.34 -13.13 9.92
N ASP A 109 6.37 -13.97 9.64
CA ASP A 109 4.95 -13.59 9.58
C ASP A 109 4.44 -13.20 10.97
N VAL A 110 3.56 -12.20 11.05
CA VAL A 110 3.02 -11.68 12.31
C VAL A 110 1.56 -11.28 12.17
N ILE A 111 0.75 -11.73 13.13
CA ILE A 111 -0.62 -11.21 13.31
C ILE A 111 -0.54 -9.95 14.19
N ASN A 112 -1.24 -8.88 13.79
CA ASN A 112 -1.30 -7.62 14.52
C ASN A 112 0.09 -7.05 14.84
N GLN A 113 0.91 -6.91 13.82
CA GLN A 113 2.27 -6.40 13.97
C GLN A 113 2.29 -5.06 14.72
N PHE A 114 3.05 -5.00 15.82
CA PHE A 114 3.20 -3.79 16.62
C PHE A 114 4.58 -3.14 16.40
N SER A 115 4.60 -1.85 16.22
CA SER A 115 5.84 -1.06 16.11
C SER A 115 6.17 -0.41 17.45
N GLU A 116 7.17 -0.91 18.13
CA GLU A 116 7.68 -0.33 19.39
C GLU A 116 8.11 1.14 19.19
N ASN A 117 8.74 1.45 18.05
CA ASN A 117 9.21 2.79 17.74
C ASN A 117 8.06 3.80 17.54
N GLU A 118 6.90 3.34 17.06
CA GLU A 118 5.72 4.19 16.86
C GLU A 118 4.70 4.06 18.00
N ASN A 119 4.90 3.09 18.91
CA ASN A 119 3.97 2.73 19.98
C ASN A 119 2.53 2.52 19.47
N ARG A 120 2.39 1.78 18.36
CA ARG A 120 1.12 1.47 17.71
C ARG A 120 1.22 0.27 16.78
N TYR A 121 0.11 -0.26 16.36
CA TYR A 121 0.08 -1.28 15.31
C TYR A 121 0.59 -0.71 13.99
N PHE A 122 1.30 -1.57 13.24
CA PHE A 122 2.02 -1.18 12.04
C PHE A 122 1.36 -1.72 10.78
N LEU A 123 1.14 -0.84 9.83
CA LEU A 123 0.72 -1.13 8.47
C LEU A 123 1.35 -0.09 7.55
N HIS A 124 1.72 -0.46 6.33
CA HIS A 124 2.28 0.49 5.37
C HIS A 124 1.69 0.29 3.97
N ASN A 125 0.86 1.21 3.55
CA ASN A 125 0.07 1.16 2.31
C ASN A 125 0.90 1.20 1.02
N ALA A 126 2.22 1.32 1.08
CA ALA A 126 3.02 1.17 -0.13
C ALA A 126 2.96 -0.25 -0.73
N PHE A 127 2.55 -1.26 0.08
CA PHE A 127 2.31 -2.63 -0.38
C PHE A 127 1.38 -3.36 0.60
N ALA A 128 0.08 -3.27 0.38
CA ALA A 128 -0.93 -3.86 1.26
C ALA A 128 -2.16 -4.32 0.47
N PHE A 129 -2.76 -5.44 0.90
CA PHE A 129 -3.89 -6.10 0.24
C PHE A 129 -5.12 -6.07 1.14
N TYR A 130 -6.27 -5.84 0.52
CA TYR A 130 -7.56 -5.71 1.18
C TYR A 130 -8.66 -6.38 0.36
N THR A 131 -9.82 -6.59 0.98
CA THR A 131 -11.05 -6.72 0.21
C THR A 131 -11.63 -5.33 -0.08
N LYS A 132 -12.27 -5.17 -1.23
CA LYS A 132 -13.03 -3.96 -1.54
C LYS A 132 -14.11 -3.68 -0.50
N GLN A 133 -14.76 -4.75 0.00
CA GLN A 133 -15.77 -4.66 1.04
C GLN A 133 -15.20 -3.98 2.29
N THR A 134 -14.05 -4.46 2.81
CA THR A 134 -13.40 -3.89 4.00
C THR A 134 -13.11 -2.40 3.82
N LEU A 135 -12.55 -2.00 2.67
CA LEU A 135 -12.24 -0.58 2.42
C LEU A 135 -13.48 0.29 2.19
N THR A 136 -14.58 -0.29 1.72
CA THR A 136 -15.86 0.42 1.56
C THR A 136 -16.54 0.62 2.92
N GLU A 137 -16.49 -0.39 3.78
CA GLU A 137 -17.10 -0.34 5.11
C GLU A 137 -16.28 0.52 6.08
N TYR A 138 -14.96 0.48 5.94
CA TYR A 138 -14.00 1.19 6.80
C TYR A 138 -13.03 2.02 5.94
N PRO A 139 -13.45 3.17 5.40
CA PRO A 139 -12.59 4.03 4.59
C PRO A 139 -11.46 4.65 5.42
N PHE A 140 -10.39 5.05 4.75
CA PHE A 140 -9.31 5.83 5.38
C PHE A 140 -9.78 7.24 5.74
N ASP A 141 -9.20 7.82 6.81
CA ASP A 141 -9.47 9.22 7.17
C ASP A 141 -8.85 10.17 6.12
N GLU A 142 -9.69 10.91 5.44
CA GLU A 142 -9.31 11.84 4.37
C GLU A 142 -8.69 13.15 4.86
N ASN A 143 -8.78 13.43 6.18
CA ASN A 143 -8.23 14.64 6.76
C ASN A 143 -6.74 14.49 7.13
N LEU A 144 -6.20 13.28 7.08
CA LEU A 144 -4.82 13.01 7.43
C LEU A 144 -3.88 13.32 6.26
N SER A 145 -2.83 14.08 6.50
CA SER A 145 -1.76 14.36 5.53
C SER A 145 -0.71 13.24 5.43
N GLY A 146 -0.92 12.12 6.12
CA GLY A 146 -0.07 10.92 6.14
C GLY A 146 -0.35 10.05 7.35
N LYS A 147 0.19 8.83 7.36
CA LYS A 147 -0.04 7.80 8.37
C LYS A 147 -1.50 7.33 8.45
N GLU A 148 -2.29 7.54 7.41
CA GLU A 148 -3.68 7.06 7.31
C GLU A 148 -3.76 5.56 7.54
N ASP A 149 -2.79 4.80 7.06
CA ASP A 149 -2.62 3.36 7.25
C ASP A 149 -2.43 2.97 8.73
N ARG A 150 -1.58 3.73 9.49
CA ARG A 150 -1.33 3.50 10.93
C ARG A 150 -2.57 3.76 11.78
N TYR A 151 -3.26 4.87 11.51
CA TYR A 151 -4.50 5.18 12.23
C TYR A 151 -5.59 4.17 11.90
N TRP A 152 -5.73 3.83 10.61
CA TRP A 152 -6.71 2.86 10.15
C TRP A 152 -6.54 1.51 10.84
N ILE A 153 -5.34 0.92 10.81
CA ILE A 153 -5.12 -0.40 11.41
C ILE A 153 -5.29 -0.40 12.93
N ASN A 154 -4.88 0.68 13.63
CA ASN A 154 -5.11 0.78 15.07
C ASN A 154 -6.60 0.77 15.41
N ASP A 155 -7.42 1.43 14.62
CA ASP A 155 -8.86 1.45 14.85
C ASP A 155 -9.51 0.10 14.51
N ARG A 156 -9.04 -0.59 13.47
CA ARG A 156 -9.53 -1.94 13.13
C ARG A 156 -9.23 -2.93 14.25
N ILE A 157 -8.00 -2.97 14.73
CA ILE A 157 -7.61 -3.89 15.80
C ILE A 157 -8.35 -3.59 17.10
N LYS A 158 -8.57 -2.32 17.46
CA LYS A 158 -9.41 -1.95 18.62
C LYS A 158 -10.86 -2.41 18.51
N GLN A 159 -11.35 -2.62 17.28
CA GLN A 159 -12.69 -3.13 17.00
C GLN A 159 -12.73 -4.67 16.91
N GLY A 160 -11.61 -5.35 17.18
CA GLY A 160 -11.52 -6.80 17.20
C GLY A 160 -11.25 -7.43 15.84
N MET A 161 -10.81 -6.66 14.84
CA MET A 161 -10.35 -7.17 13.55
C MET A 161 -8.84 -7.42 13.62
N ASP A 162 -8.38 -8.47 12.95
CA ASP A 162 -6.95 -8.81 12.92
C ASP A 162 -6.32 -8.45 11.56
N SER A 163 -5.02 -8.14 11.58
CA SER A 163 -4.17 -7.95 10.41
C SER A 163 -3.13 -9.03 10.29
N TYR A 164 -2.65 -9.29 9.09
CA TYR A 164 -1.56 -10.23 8.84
C TYR A 164 -0.40 -9.53 8.13
N TYR A 165 0.81 -9.68 8.64
CA TYR A 165 2.03 -9.33 7.95
C TYR A 165 2.64 -10.58 7.32
N ASP A 166 2.78 -10.59 5.99
CA ASP A 166 3.35 -11.69 5.22
C ASP A 166 4.79 -11.37 4.81
N SER A 167 5.74 -12.02 5.45
CA SER A 167 7.18 -11.79 5.26
C SER A 167 7.73 -12.26 3.91
N VAL A 168 7.00 -13.16 3.23
CA VAL A 168 7.41 -13.72 1.93
C VAL A 168 6.77 -13.01 0.73
N THR A 169 5.71 -12.23 0.94
CA THR A 169 5.17 -11.31 -0.06
C THR A 169 6.00 -10.03 -0.04
N ILE A 170 6.78 -9.78 -1.11
CA ILE A 170 7.89 -8.81 -1.08
C ILE A 170 7.75 -7.79 -2.20
N CYS A 171 7.98 -6.51 -1.89
CA CYS A 171 8.25 -5.48 -2.88
C CYS A 171 9.58 -4.75 -2.61
N HIS A 172 10.20 -4.23 -3.67
CA HIS A 172 11.20 -3.17 -3.59
C HIS A 172 10.50 -1.81 -3.50
N HIS A 173 10.85 -1.03 -2.50
CA HIS A 173 10.35 0.32 -2.29
C HIS A 173 11.47 1.29 -2.65
N HIS A 174 11.39 1.85 -3.86
CA HIS A 174 12.45 2.68 -4.41
C HIS A 174 12.46 4.08 -3.80
N TYR A 175 13.65 4.63 -3.62
CA TYR A 175 13.83 6.00 -3.13
C TYR A 175 13.20 7.01 -4.09
N THR A 176 12.53 8.00 -3.52
CA THR A 176 12.06 9.20 -4.22
C THR A 176 12.35 10.44 -3.38
N ASP A 177 12.78 11.53 -4.00
CA ASP A 177 13.15 12.78 -3.30
C ASP A 177 11.98 13.38 -2.51
N ASN A 178 10.76 13.23 -3.01
CA ASN A 178 9.55 13.81 -2.43
C ASN A 178 8.75 12.82 -1.56
N GLY A 179 9.16 11.56 -1.47
CA GLY A 179 8.46 10.54 -0.71
C GLY A 179 8.48 10.79 0.79
N ALA A 180 7.31 10.84 1.45
CA ALA A 180 7.21 11.05 2.89
C ALA A 180 8.01 10.02 3.70
N THR A 181 8.05 8.77 3.23
CA THR A 181 8.82 7.67 3.83
C THR A 181 10.33 7.91 3.78
N TRP A 182 10.80 8.75 2.85
CA TRP A 182 12.22 8.99 2.59
C TRP A 182 12.75 10.30 3.17
N LYS A 183 11.92 11.11 3.82
CA LYS A 183 12.36 12.37 4.42
C LYS A 183 13.57 12.16 5.34
N GLY A 184 14.62 12.94 5.14
CA GLY A 184 15.84 12.92 5.94
C GLY A 184 16.84 11.83 5.57
N ILE A 185 16.69 11.14 4.43
CA ILE A 185 17.65 10.14 3.91
C ILE A 185 18.50 10.73 2.77
N GLY A 186 17.96 11.66 2.04
CA GLY A 186 18.64 12.32 0.91
C GLY A 186 19.69 13.35 1.34
#